data_52e83e156f6486cd17b639b9efc95e3f
#
_entry.id   52e83e156f6486cd17b639b9efc95e3f
#
_cell.length_a   1.000
_cell.length_b   1.000
_cell.length_c   1.000
_cell.angle_alpha   90.00
_cell.angle_beta   90.00
_cell.angle_gamma   90.00
#
_symmetry.space_group_name_H-M   'P 1'
#
loop_
_entity.id
_entity.type
_entity.pdbx_description
1 polymer ?
#
loop_
_entity_poly.entity_id
_entity_poly.type
_entity_poly.pdbx_seq_one_letter_code
_entity_poly.pdbx_strand_id
1 'polypeptide(L)'
;RTEYHIEITTNALQELFSKTALMLIIKSNISQDRLTYQIWHDYIHFDGNAFKEGFEYIGEQNRLVLENVQGEQYPSAWEALGRMTHSWQDYYSHSNYIKLWLDRYGQVKPEEINHQDNVIMNHPDLRSGKNYGLLELMATTKGLSKIFFPLIPPDSHAKMNLDGPDISPLFEYAYWAALKQTQQVAHEILGNLVKNNVGQGKIRLFTGK
;
A
#
# COMPACT_ATOMS: atom_id res chain seq x y z
N ARG A 1 -2.79 -7.66 -5.60
CA ARG A 1 -2.53 -8.11 -6.98
C ARG A 1 -1.79 -7.05 -7.77
N THR A 2 -0.75 -7.48 -8.50
CA THR A 2 0.16 -6.60 -9.24
C THR A 2 -0.54 -5.61 -10.18
N GLU A 3 -1.58 -6.03 -10.90
CA GLU A 3 -2.33 -5.15 -11.81
C GLU A 3 -2.94 -3.93 -11.10
N TYR A 4 -3.48 -4.11 -9.89
CA TYR A 4 -4.09 -3.01 -9.16
C TYR A 4 -3.06 -2.08 -8.52
N HIS A 5 -1.91 -2.60 -8.09
CA HIS A 5 -0.77 -1.76 -7.67
C HIS A 5 -0.32 -0.84 -8.81
N ILE A 6 -0.21 -1.38 -10.03
CA ILE A 6 0.13 -0.58 -11.22
C ILE A 6 -0.93 0.48 -11.48
N GLU A 7 -2.20 0.09 -11.48
CA GLU A 7 -3.33 0.99 -11.78
C GLU A 7 -3.44 2.11 -10.74
N ILE A 8 -3.44 1.78 -9.45
CA ILE A 8 -3.51 2.75 -8.35
C ILE A 8 -2.34 3.73 -8.44
N THR A 9 -1.10 3.22 -8.58
CA THR A 9 0.09 4.07 -8.66
C THR A 9 0.06 4.97 -9.89
N THR A 10 -0.38 4.45 -11.04
CA THR A 10 -0.52 5.23 -12.27
C THR A 10 -1.56 6.35 -12.09
N ASN A 11 -2.77 6.00 -11.64
CA ASN A 11 -3.86 6.96 -11.49
C ASN A 11 -3.56 8.03 -10.42
N ALA A 12 -2.81 7.65 -9.38
CA ALA A 12 -2.42 8.59 -8.33
C ALA A 12 -1.33 9.58 -8.76
N LEU A 13 -0.35 9.15 -9.57
CA LEU A 13 0.90 9.87 -9.73
C LEU A 13 1.18 10.39 -11.15
N GLN A 14 0.45 9.98 -12.17
CA GLN A 14 0.73 10.38 -13.57
C GLN A 14 0.69 11.88 -13.82
N GLU A 15 -0.12 12.62 -13.06
CA GLU A 15 -0.19 14.08 -13.16
C GLU A 15 0.97 14.78 -12.45
N LEU A 16 1.65 14.10 -11.53
CA LEU A 16 2.74 14.66 -10.73
C LEU A 16 4.12 14.31 -11.27
N PHE A 17 4.27 13.14 -11.87
CA PHE A 17 5.56 12.60 -12.30
C PHE A 17 5.65 12.41 -13.82
N SER A 18 6.85 12.55 -14.37
CA SER A 18 7.13 12.19 -15.76
C SER A 18 6.96 10.69 -15.97
N LYS A 19 6.79 10.28 -17.22
CA LYS A 19 6.67 8.87 -17.59
C LYS A 19 7.85 8.02 -17.10
N THR A 20 9.08 8.55 -17.18
CA THR A 20 10.29 7.84 -16.72
C THR A 20 10.28 7.66 -15.22
N ALA A 21 10.00 8.70 -14.44
CA ALA A 21 9.89 8.63 -12.99
C ALA A 21 8.80 7.66 -12.57
N LEU A 22 7.59 7.79 -13.15
CA LEU A 22 6.45 6.93 -12.87
C LEU A 22 6.74 5.45 -13.13
N MET A 23 7.42 5.13 -14.23
CA MET A 23 7.80 3.74 -14.53
C MET A 23 8.73 3.14 -13.46
N LEU A 24 9.69 3.91 -12.94
CA LEU A 24 10.58 3.44 -11.88
C LEU A 24 9.86 3.31 -10.53
N ILE A 25 8.96 4.23 -10.21
CA ILE A 25 8.10 4.15 -9.03
C ILE A 25 7.26 2.86 -9.08
N ILE A 26 6.55 2.63 -10.19
CA ILE A 26 5.73 1.42 -10.40
C ILE A 26 6.58 0.16 -10.30
N LYS A 27 7.74 0.13 -10.98
CA LYS A 27 8.64 -1.04 -10.94
C LYS A 27 9.08 -1.36 -9.52
N SER A 28 9.41 -0.35 -8.72
CA SER A 28 9.81 -0.53 -7.34
C SER A 28 8.62 -0.95 -6.46
N ASN A 29 7.45 -0.36 -6.66
CA ASN A 29 6.22 -0.74 -5.98
C ASN A 29 5.95 -2.26 -6.17
N ILE A 30 5.78 -2.72 -7.39
CA ILE A 30 5.46 -4.14 -7.68
C ILE A 30 6.61 -5.11 -7.34
N SER A 31 7.84 -4.62 -7.17
CA SER A 31 8.96 -5.47 -6.79
C SER A 31 8.85 -5.99 -5.36
N GLN A 32 8.03 -5.36 -4.52
CA GLN A 32 7.78 -5.79 -3.14
C GLN A 32 6.97 -7.11 -3.09
N ASP A 33 6.20 -7.41 -4.13
CA ASP A 33 5.46 -8.68 -4.27
C ASP A 33 6.36 -9.89 -4.62
N ARG A 34 7.67 -9.72 -4.72
CA ARG A 34 8.57 -10.86 -4.98
C ARG A 34 8.55 -11.82 -3.81
N LEU A 35 8.58 -13.11 -4.11
CA LEU A 35 8.49 -14.21 -3.13
C LEU A 35 9.44 -14.06 -1.93
N THR A 36 10.63 -13.52 -2.14
CA THR A 36 11.62 -13.28 -1.08
C THR A 36 11.14 -12.26 -0.05
N TYR A 37 10.38 -11.24 -0.45
CA TYR A 37 9.82 -10.23 0.46
C TYR A 37 8.57 -10.76 1.17
N GLN A 38 7.73 -11.53 0.49
CA GLN A 38 6.51 -12.12 1.06
C GLN A 38 6.78 -13.12 2.20
N ILE A 39 7.93 -13.82 2.17
CA ILE A 39 8.23 -14.86 3.17
C ILE A 39 8.89 -14.30 4.44
N TRP A 40 9.67 -13.23 4.33
CA TRP A 40 10.54 -12.77 5.41
C TRP A 40 10.23 -11.36 5.94
N HIS A 41 9.28 -10.65 5.31
CA HIS A 41 9.03 -9.24 5.60
C HIS A 41 7.53 -8.92 5.67
N ASP A 42 6.80 -9.64 6.52
CA ASP A 42 5.34 -9.45 6.71
C ASP A 42 4.95 -7.97 6.94
N TYR A 43 5.83 -7.20 7.56
CA TYR A 43 5.61 -5.78 7.85
C TYR A 43 5.50 -4.90 6.60
N ILE A 44 6.15 -5.27 5.49
CA ILE A 44 6.04 -4.52 4.23
C ILE A 44 4.60 -4.56 3.71
N HIS A 45 3.94 -5.70 3.93
CA HIS A 45 2.58 -5.99 3.48
C HIS A 45 1.53 -5.79 4.58
N PHE A 46 1.93 -5.32 5.76
CA PHE A 46 1.09 -5.22 6.94
C PHE A 46 0.48 -6.54 7.42
N ASP A 47 1.01 -7.69 7.00
CA ASP A 47 0.53 -9.00 7.42
C ASP A 47 0.91 -9.30 8.88
N GLY A 48 0.21 -10.26 9.49
CA GLY A 48 0.51 -10.71 10.85
C GLY A 48 0.32 -9.67 11.95
N ASN A 49 -0.44 -8.59 11.71
CA ASN A 49 -0.59 -7.43 12.60
C ASN A 49 0.72 -6.63 12.81
N ALA A 50 1.64 -6.68 11.87
CA ALA A 50 2.91 -5.96 11.93
C ALA A 50 2.75 -4.44 11.63
N PHE A 51 1.75 -3.79 12.26
CA PHE A 51 1.43 -2.38 12.00
C PHE A 51 2.55 -1.42 12.40
N LYS A 52 3.15 -1.65 13.57
CA LYS A 52 4.23 -0.80 14.05
C LYS A 52 5.41 -0.83 13.11
N GLU A 53 5.88 -2.02 12.78
CA GLU A 53 7.01 -2.24 11.87
C GLU A 53 6.70 -1.75 10.46
N GLY A 54 5.46 -1.92 9.99
CA GLY A 54 5.00 -1.40 8.70
C GLY A 54 5.03 0.13 8.62
N PHE A 55 4.55 0.82 9.67
CA PHE A 55 4.64 2.27 9.73
C PHE A 55 6.07 2.79 9.93
N GLU A 56 6.91 2.08 10.66
CA GLU A 56 8.35 2.38 10.76
C GLU A 56 9.02 2.25 9.39
N TYR A 57 8.71 1.20 8.63
CA TYR A 57 9.21 1.02 7.26
C TYR A 57 8.76 2.15 6.33
N ILE A 58 7.48 2.54 6.36
CA ILE A 58 6.96 3.69 5.60
C ILE A 58 7.72 4.97 5.96
N GLY A 59 7.93 5.22 7.26
CA GLY A 59 8.70 6.36 7.75
C GLY A 59 10.13 6.37 7.22
N GLU A 60 10.79 5.22 7.20
CA GLU A 60 12.13 5.07 6.65
C GLU A 60 12.16 5.33 5.13
N GLN A 61 11.19 4.79 4.37
CA GLN A 61 11.12 5.07 2.94
C GLN A 61 10.87 6.57 2.67
N ASN A 62 10.02 7.23 3.46
CA ASN A 62 9.80 8.67 3.35
C ASN A 62 11.09 9.47 3.61
N ARG A 63 11.87 9.12 4.65
CA ARG A 63 13.18 9.72 4.92
C ARG A 63 14.13 9.55 3.73
N LEU A 64 14.20 8.32 3.17
CA LEU A 64 15.03 8.02 2.02
C LEU A 64 14.64 8.83 0.77
N VAL A 65 13.35 9.04 0.52
CA VAL A 65 12.91 9.92 -0.58
C VAL A 65 13.49 11.32 -0.41
N LEU A 66 13.31 11.93 0.77
CA LEU A 66 13.75 13.29 1.03
C LEU A 66 15.27 13.45 0.92
N GLU A 67 16.02 12.53 1.53
CA GLU A 67 17.50 12.53 1.48
C GLU A 67 18.03 12.33 0.06
N ASN A 68 17.45 11.38 -0.69
CA ASN A 68 17.88 11.12 -2.07
C ASN A 68 17.56 12.29 -3.01
N VAL A 69 16.41 12.99 -2.83
CA VAL A 69 16.12 14.20 -3.61
C VAL A 69 17.12 15.31 -3.25
N GLN A 70 17.42 15.50 -1.98
CA GLN A 70 18.39 16.48 -1.54
C GLN A 70 19.80 16.17 -2.10
N GLY A 71 20.18 14.90 -2.12
CA GLY A 71 21.43 14.38 -2.67
C GLY A 71 21.44 14.19 -4.20
N GLU A 72 20.38 14.58 -4.90
CA GLU A 72 20.22 14.46 -6.37
C GLU A 72 20.27 13.01 -6.89
N GLN A 73 19.96 12.05 -6.03
CA GLN A 73 19.86 10.62 -6.34
C GLN A 73 18.42 10.24 -6.72
N TYR A 74 17.89 10.85 -7.79
CA TYR A 74 16.48 10.74 -8.15
C TYR A 74 15.99 9.30 -8.40
N PRO A 75 16.75 8.40 -9.07
CA PRO A 75 16.32 7.00 -9.20
C PRO A 75 16.09 6.32 -7.85
N SER A 76 16.97 6.52 -6.88
CA SER A 76 16.83 5.97 -5.52
C SER A 76 15.65 6.59 -4.77
N ALA A 77 15.34 7.88 -5.01
CA ALA A 77 14.16 8.53 -4.47
C ALA A 77 12.87 7.91 -5.03
N TRP A 78 12.80 7.66 -6.35
CA TRP A 78 11.66 7.01 -6.99
C TRP A 78 11.47 5.57 -6.51
N GLU A 79 12.56 4.83 -6.31
CA GLU A 79 12.50 3.48 -5.74
C GLU A 79 11.95 3.49 -4.31
N ALA A 80 12.41 4.40 -3.46
CA ALA A 80 11.89 4.54 -2.10
C ALA A 80 10.41 4.93 -2.09
N LEU A 81 9.98 5.87 -2.95
CA LEU A 81 8.57 6.23 -3.11
C LEU A 81 7.73 5.02 -3.56
N GLY A 82 8.21 4.23 -4.51
CA GLY A 82 7.53 3.03 -4.96
C GLY A 82 7.34 2.00 -3.84
N ARG A 83 8.36 1.73 -3.03
CA ARG A 83 8.27 0.83 -1.88
C ARG A 83 7.27 1.34 -0.84
N MET A 84 7.30 2.64 -0.54
CA MET A 84 6.38 3.24 0.41
C MET A 84 4.92 3.16 -0.04
N THR A 85 4.66 3.47 -1.32
CA THR A 85 3.29 3.41 -1.86
C THR A 85 2.75 1.98 -1.90
N HIS A 86 3.60 0.97 -2.14
CA HIS A 86 3.20 -0.43 -2.04
C HIS A 86 2.66 -0.77 -0.64
N SER A 87 3.45 -0.49 0.41
CA SER A 87 3.03 -0.79 1.78
C SER A 87 1.74 -0.07 2.17
N TRP A 88 1.55 1.20 1.75
CA TRP A 88 0.28 1.89 1.99
C TRP A 88 -0.90 1.24 1.26
N GLN A 89 -0.70 0.74 0.04
CA GLN A 89 -1.75 0.05 -0.71
C GLN A 89 -2.14 -1.26 -0.01
N ASP A 90 -1.16 -2.02 0.46
CA ASP A 90 -1.38 -3.26 1.19
C ASP A 90 -2.03 -3.05 2.56
N TYR A 91 -1.75 -1.95 3.24
CA TYR A 91 -2.43 -1.60 4.48
C TYR A 91 -3.96 -1.64 4.33
N TYR A 92 -4.50 -1.11 3.22
CA TYR A 92 -5.95 -1.13 2.98
C TYR A 92 -6.45 -2.46 2.44
N SER A 93 -5.62 -3.22 1.74
CA SER A 93 -5.99 -4.51 1.17
C SER A 93 -5.93 -5.64 2.19
N HIS A 94 -4.98 -5.60 3.14
CA HIS A 94 -4.70 -6.71 4.04
C HIS A 94 -5.19 -6.48 5.47
N SER A 95 -5.63 -5.27 5.82
CA SER A 95 -6.24 -4.99 7.12
C SER A 95 -7.77 -4.94 7.08
N ASN A 96 -8.38 -4.97 8.25
CA ASN A 96 -9.82 -4.77 8.40
C ASN A 96 -10.22 -3.28 8.49
N TYR A 97 -9.34 -2.35 8.09
CA TYR A 97 -9.62 -0.91 8.11
C TYR A 97 -10.95 -0.57 7.42
N ILE A 98 -11.12 -1.05 6.19
CA ILE A 98 -12.32 -0.79 5.39
C ILE A 98 -13.58 -1.28 6.10
N LYS A 99 -13.52 -2.49 6.65
CA LYS A 99 -14.65 -3.07 7.37
C LYS A 99 -15.02 -2.24 8.61
N LEU A 100 -14.04 -1.89 9.44
CA LEU A 100 -14.26 -1.07 10.64
C LEU A 100 -14.84 0.31 10.29
N TRP A 101 -14.34 0.91 9.20
CA TRP A 101 -14.85 2.19 8.74
C TRP A 101 -16.32 2.12 8.31
N LEU A 102 -16.69 1.10 7.52
CA LEU A 102 -18.06 0.89 7.08
C LEU A 102 -18.99 0.49 8.22
N ASP A 103 -18.54 -0.32 9.18
CA ASP A 103 -19.30 -0.69 10.38
C ASP A 103 -19.65 0.56 11.22
N ARG A 104 -18.75 1.57 11.22
CA ARG A 104 -18.94 2.82 11.97
C ARG A 104 -19.80 3.85 11.25
N TYR A 105 -19.57 4.06 9.97
CA TYR A 105 -20.16 5.18 9.21
C TYR A 105 -21.26 4.74 8.24
N GLY A 106 -21.47 3.45 8.07
CA GLY A 106 -22.42 2.91 7.12
C GLY A 106 -21.88 2.85 5.69
N GLN A 107 -22.73 2.35 4.80
CA GLN A 107 -22.39 2.26 3.38
C GLN A 107 -22.51 3.64 2.72
N VAL A 108 -21.44 4.05 2.07
CA VAL A 108 -21.33 5.23 1.21
C VAL A 108 -20.77 4.79 -0.13
N LYS A 109 -20.62 5.71 -1.06
CA LYS A 109 -19.88 5.39 -2.30
C LYS A 109 -18.41 5.12 -2.00
N PRO A 110 -17.76 4.16 -2.68
CA PRO A 110 -16.35 3.82 -2.43
C PRO A 110 -15.39 5.01 -2.46
N GLU A 111 -15.63 5.94 -3.38
CA GLU A 111 -14.83 7.17 -3.51
C GLU A 111 -14.99 8.16 -2.33
N GLU A 112 -15.98 7.98 -1.48
CA GLU A 112 -16.22 8.82 -0.30
C GLU A 112 -15.46 8.35 0.94
N ILE A 113 -14.83 7.17 0.89
CA ILE A 113 -14.09 6.64 2.05
C ILE A 113 -13.04 7.62 2.57
N ASN A 114 -13.00 7.82 3.88
CA ASN A 114 -11.89 8.53 4.51
C ASN A 114 -10.74 7.56 4.76
N HIS A 115 -9.65 7.72 4.02
CA HIS A 115 -8.47 6.86 4.10
C HIS A 115 -7.57 7.17 5.32
N GLN A 116 -7.75 8.32 5.99
CA GLN A 116 -6.97 8.73 7.16
C GLN A 116 -7.87 9.01 8.37
N ASP A 117 -8.77 8.10 8.66
CA ASP A 117 -9.59 8.21 9.86
C ASP A 117 -8.81 7.77 11.10
N ASN A 118 -8.40 8.74 11.92
CA ASN A 118 -7.63 8.48 13.13
C ASN A 118 -8.36 7.56 14.13
N VAL A 119 -9.70 7.55 14.14
CA VAL A 119 -10.48 6.66 15.02
C VAL A 119 -10.32 5.22 14.57
N ILE A 120 -10.32 4.99 13.26
CA ILE A 120 -10.14 3.65 12.70
C ILE A 120 -8.67 3.23 12.75
N MET A 121 -7.73 4.11 12.42
CA MET A 121 -6.30 3.80 12.49
C MET A 121 -5.81 3.45 13.90
N ASN A 122 -6.48 3.96 14.94
CA ASN A 122 -6.20 3.64 16.33
C ASN A 122 -7.26 2.73 16.97
N HIS A 123 -8.09 2.06 16.15
CA HIS A 123 -9.15 1.20 16.68
C HIS A 123 -8.55 -0.04 17.37
N PRO A 124 -9.03 -0.42 18.57
CA PRO A 124 -8.50 -1.57 19.31
C PRO A 124 -8.65 -2.90 18.58
N ASP A 125 -9.64 -3.01 17.69
CA ASP A 125 -9.89 -4.20 16.87
C ASP A 125 -9.25 -4.10 15.48
N LEU A 126 -8.42 -3.07 15.20
CA LEU A 126 -7.68 -3.00 13.96
C LEU A 126 -6.71 -4.18 13.90
N ARG A 127 -6.82 -4.97 12.84
CA ARG A 127 -5.99 -6.17 12.63
C ARG A 127 -5.78 -6.41 11.15
N SER A 128 -4.76 -7.19 10.83
CA SER A 128 -4.45 -7.65 9.48
C SER A 128 -4.37 -9.18 9.40
N GLY A 129 -4.44 -9.68 8.18
CA GLY A 129 -4.41 -11.11 7.90
C GLY A 129 -3.10 -11.76 8.36
N LYS A 130 -3.21 -12.98 8.89
CA LYS A 130 -2.06 -13.80 9.28
C LYS A 130 -1.80 -14.87 8.24
N ASN A 131 -0.54 -15.11 7.93
CA ASN A 131 -0.14 -16.21 7.06
C ASN A 131 -0.07 -17.52 7.85
N TYR A 132 -0.90 -18.50 7.47
CA TYR A 132 -0.94 -19.84 8.08
C TYR A 132 -0.09 -20.87 7.31
N GLY A 133 0.89 -20.42 6.54
CA GLY A 133 1.89 -21.25 5.88
C GLY A 133 1.29 -22.26 4.91
N LEU A 134 1.63 -23.56 5.08
CA LEU A 134 1.22 -24.61 4.17
C LEU A 134 -0.31 -24.74 4.03
N LEU A 135 -1.07 -24.52 5.11
CA LEU A 135 -2.52 -24.59 5.09
C LEU A 135 -3.10 -23.52 4.18
N GLU A 136 -2.58 -22.30 4.25
CA GLU A 136 -3.00 -21.17 3.40
C GLU A 136 -2.61 -21.39 1.93
N LEU A 137 -1.40 -21.89 1.69
CA LEU A 137 -0.96 -22.27 0.35
C LEU A 137 -1.89 -23.30 -0.28
N MET A 138 -2.30 -24.34 0.46
CA MET A 138 -3.26 -25.34 -0.02
C MET A 138 -4.65 -24.71 -0.24
N ALA A 139 -5.08 -23.81 0.63
CA ALA A 139 -6.36 -23.11 0.54
C ALA A 139 -6.46 -22.16 -0.67
N THR A 140 -5.35 -21.61 -1.12
CA THR A 140 -5.29 -20.70 -2.28
C THR A 140 -4.92 -21.40 -3.59
N THR A 141 -4.44 -22.65 -3.51
CA THR A 141 -4.06 -23.43 -4.69
C THR A 141 -5.30 -23.92 -5.46
N LYS A 142 -5.33 -23.62 -6.77
CA LYS A 142 -6.40 -24.06 -7.66
C LYS A 142 -6.60 -25.61 -7.60
N GLY A 143 -7.82 -26.03 -7.34
CA GLY A 143 -8.18 -27.45 -7.18
C GLY A 143 -8.19 -27.92 -5.72
N LEU A 144 -7.35 -27.39 -4.84
CA LEU A 144 -7.35 -27.71 -3.41
C LEU A 144 -8.19 -26.71 -2.60
N SER A 145 -8.39 -25.51 -3.12
CA SER A 145 -9.10 -24.42 -2.44
C SER A 145 -10.50 -24.79 -1.94
N LYS A 146 -11.27 -25.58 -2.71
CA LYS A 146 -12.60 -26.02 -2.30
C LYS A 146 -12.63 -26.80 -0.99
N ILE A 147 -11.51 -27.52 -0.67
CA ILE A 147 -11.40 -28.36 0.52
C ILE A 147 -10.76 -27.55 1.65
N PHE A 148 -9.68 -26.81 1.38
CA PHE A 148 -8.85 -26.19 2.41
C PHE A 148 -9.27 -24.77 2.78
N PHE A 149 -9.86 -24.00 1.87
CA PHE A 149 -10.30 -22.63 2.16
C PHE A 149 -11.31 -22.52 3.31
N PRO A 150 -12.29 -23.44 3.46
CA PRO A 150 -13.16 -23.41 4.65
C PRO A 150 -12.42 -23.68 5.96
N LEU A 151 -11.28 -24.38 5.92
CA LEU A 151 -10.53 -24.80 7.10
C LEU A 151 -9.54 -23.75 7.63
N ILE A 152 -9.18 -22.76 6.82
CA ILE A 152 -8.29 -21.69 7.30
C ILE A 152 -9.04 -20.76 8.27
N PRO A 153 -8.34 -20.22 9.30
CA PRO A 153 -8.94 -19.32 10.27
C PRO A 153 -9.54 -18.04 9.63
N PRO A 154 -10.54 -17.42 10.26
CA PRO A 154 -11.15 -16.18 9.76
C PRO A 154 -10.17 -15.00 9.66
N ASP A 155 -9.11 -15.00 10.47
CA ASP A 155 -8.05 -13.99 10.50
C ASP A 155 -6.87 -14.33 9.59
N SER A 156 -7.03 -15.30 8.67
CA SER A 156 -6.02 -15.60 7.66
C SER A 156 -5.92 -14.49 6.62
N HIS A 157 -4.72 -14.30 6.06
CA HIS A 157 -4.47 -13.39 4.94
C HIS A 157 -5.47 -13.66 3.79
N ALA A 158 -5.63 -14.92 3.37
CA ALA A 158 -6.51 -15.28 2.26
C ALA A 158 -8.00 -14.95 2.50
N LYS A 159 -8.47 -14.87 3.76
CA LYS A 159 -9.85 -14.48 4.08
C LYS A 159 -10.03 -12.99 4.33
N MET A 160 -8.98 -12.30 4.70
CA MET A 160 -9.04 -10.88 5.03
C MET A 160 -8.67 -10.00 3.85
N ASN A 161 -7.96 -10.51 2.84
CA ASN A 161 -7.48 -9.70 1.75
C ASN A 161 -8.60 -9.14 0.86
N LEU A 162 -8.39 -7.94 0.35
CA LEU A 162 -9.31 -7.20 -0.51
C LEU A 162 -8.67 -6.94 -1.89
N ASP A 163 -7.83 -7.84 -2.39
CA ASP A 163 -6.96 -7.63 -3.56
C ASP A 163 -7.65 -7.66 -4.92
N GLY A 164 -8.95 -7.87 -4.97
CA GLY A 164 -9.65 -7.88 -6.24
C GLY A 164 -11.16 -7.99 -6.11
N PRO A 165 -11.91 -7.55 -7.15
CA PRO A 165 -13.38 -7.58 -7.14
C PRO A 165 -13.97 -9.00 -7.12
N ASP A 166 -13.20 -9.98 -7.57
CA ASP A 166 -13.55 -11.41 -7.52
C ASP A 166 -13.24 -12.05 -6.16
N ILE A 167 -12.47 -11.36 -5.30
CA ILE A 167 -12.12 -11.81 -3.94
C ILE A 167 -13.07 -11.21 -2.92
N SER A 168 -13.33 -9.91 -3.00
CA SER A 168 -14.12 -9.22 -1.98
C SER A 168 -15.02 -8.13 -2.57
N PRO A 169 -16.27 -8.03 -2.11
CA PRO A 169 -17.15 -6.91 -2.47
C PRO A 169 -16.66 -5.56 -1.89
N LEU A 170 -15.70 -5.58 -0.97
CA LEU A 170 -15.10 -4.38 -0.38
C LEU A 170 -13.88 -3.88 -1.15
N PHE A 171 -13.50 -4.54 -2.24
CA PHE A 171 -12.33 -4.18 -3.05
C PHE A 171 -12.33 -2.70 -3.49
N GLU A 172 -13.47 -2.20 -3.98
CA GLU A 172 -13.53 -0.82 -4.46
C GLU A 172 -13.23 0.21 -3.36
N TYR A 173 -13.66 -0.05 -2.12
CA TYR A 173 -13.31 0.82 -0.99
C TYR A 173 -11.81 0.77 -0.67
N ALA A 174 -11.20 -0.42 -0.70
CA ALA A 174 -9.76 -0.56 -0.51
C ALA A 174 -8.98 0.13 -1.63
N TYR A 175 -9.42 -0.03 -2.88
CA TYR A 175 -8.84 0.65 -4.04
C TYR A 175 -8.86 2.18 -3.88
N TRP A 176 -10.01 2.76 -3.55
CA TRP A 176 -10.13 4.22 -3.39
C TRP A 176 -9.34 4.75 -2.19
N ALA A 177 -9.31 4.00 -1.09
CA ALA A 177 -8.48 4.38 0.06
C ALA A 177 -6.98 4.37 -0.30
N ALA A 178 -6.51 3.32 -0.98
CA ALA A 178 -5.14 3.18 -1.46
C ALA A 178 -4.77 4.28 -2.49
N LEU A 179 -5.67 4.60 -3.41
CA LEU A 179 -5.49 5.66 -4.40
C LEU A 179 -5.28 7.03 -3.72
N LYS A 180 -6.20 7.40 -2.84
CA LYS A 180 -6.13 8.66 -2.09
C LYS A 180 -4.88 8.76 -1.24
N GLN A 181 -4.52 7.68 -0.56
CA GLN A 181 -3.30 7.63 0.25
C GLN A 181 -2.05 7.79 -0.59
N THR A 182 -1.98 7.13 -1.76
CA THR A 182 -0.85 7.25 -2.68
C THR A 182 -0.70 8.70 -3.19
N GLN A 183 -1.81 9.36 -3.53
CA GLN A 183 -1.82 10.77 -3.92
C GLN A 183 -1.34 11.68 -2.78
N GLN A 184 -1.88 11.47 -1.58
CA GLN A 184 -1.54 12.29 -0.42
C GLN A 184 -0.06 12.19 -0.06
N VAL A 185 0.50 11.00 -0.03
CA VAL A 185 1.92 10.77 0.23
C VAL A 185 2.81 11.56 -0.74
N ALA A 186 2.50 11.55 -2.03
CA ALA A 186 3.25 12.32 -3.02
C ALA A 186 3.15 13.83 -2.78
N HIS A 187 1.97 14.34 -2.46
CA HIS A 187 1.78 15.76 -2.12
C HIS A 187 2.50 16.15 -0.84
N GLU A 188 2.48 15.30 0.19
CA GLU A 188 3.20 15.54 1.45
C GLU A 188 4.71 15.59 1.23
N ILE A 189 5.27 14.68 0.42
CA ILE A 189 6.68 14.69 0.04
C ILE A 189 7.04 16.00 -0.66
N LEU A 190 6.28 16.38 -1.69
CA LEU A 190 6.54 17.63 -2.41
C LEU A 190 6.44 18.86 -1.48
N GLY A 191 5.44 18.88 -0.60
CA GLY A 191 5.28 19.90 0.43
C GLY A 191 6.46 19.95 1.41
N ASN A 192 6.96 18.80 1.84
CA ASN A 192 8.10 18.70 2.75
C ASN A 192 9.41 19.14 2.07
N LEU A 193 9.62 18.82 0.79
CA LEU A 193 10.77 19.31 0.03
C LEU A 193 10.78 20.83 -0.04
N VAL A 194 9.61 21.45 -0.27
CA VAL A 194 9.48 22.92 -0.27
C VAL A 194 9.75 23.50 1.13
N LYS A 195 9.16 22.94 2.18
CA LYS A 195 9.36 23.39 3.58
C LYS A 195 10.82 23.31 4.02
N ASN A 196 11.54 22.29 3.56
CA ASN A 196 12.96 22.08 3.85
C ASN A 196 13.88 22.88 2.93
N ASN A 197 13.35 23.87 2.19
CA ASN A 197 14.08 24.73 1.27
C ASN A 197 14.90 23.97 0.21
N VAL A 198 14.41 22.80 -0.22
CA VAL A 198 15.01 22.09 -1.37
C VAL A 198 14.74 22.92 -2.63
N GLY A 199 15.80 23.25 -3.37
CA GLY A 199 15.71 24.14 -4.54
C GLY A 199 14.73 23.62 -5.59
N GLN A 200 13.97 24.54 -6.21
CA GLN A 200 12.95 24.22 -7.21
C GLN A 200 13.49 23.35 -8.37
N GLY A 201 14.77 23.52 -8.75
CA GLY A 201 15.42 22.71 -9.75
C GLY A 201 15.45 21.22 -9.38
N LYS A 202 15.78 20.91 -8.11
CA LYS A 202 15.78 19.51 -7.62
C LYS A 202 14.37 18.91 -7.60
N ILE A 203 13.39 19.70 -7.21
CA ILE A 203 11.97 19.26 -7.21
C ILE A 203 11.49 18.96 -8.64
N ARG A 204 11.83 19.83 -9.61
CA ARG A 204 11.55 19.58 -11.03
C ARG A 204 12.23 18.31 -11.54
N LEU A 205 13.50 18.09 -11.21
CA LEU A 205 14.22 16.88 -11.60
C LEU A 205 13.63 15.63 -10.93
N PHE A 206 13.18 15.75 -9.68
CA PHE A 206 12.49 14.65 -8.99
C PHE A 206 11.13 14.33 -9.62
N THR A 207 10.32 15.33 -9.97
CA THR A 207 9.07 15.07 -10.70
C THR A 207 9.33 14.71 -12.17
N GLY A 208 10.47 15.12 -12.73
CA GLY A 208 10.83 14.95 -14.13
C GLY A 208 10.02 15.84 -15.08
N LYS A 209 9.48 16.97 -14.55
CA LYS A 209 8.64 17.94 -15.27
C LYS A 209 9.24 19.33 -15.25
#